data_6b9d572c4f62220bef300c4595573683
#
_entry.id   6b9d572c4f62220bef300c4595573683
#
_cell.length_a   1.000
_cell.length_b   1.000
_cell.length_c   1.000
_cell.angle_alpha   90.00
_cell.angle_beta   90.00
_cell.angle_gamma   90.00
#
_symmetry.space_group_name_H-M   'P 1'
#
loop_
_entity.id
_entity.type
_entity.pdbx_description
1 polymer ?
#
loop_
_entity_poly.entity_id
_entity_poly.type
_entity_poly.pdbx_seq_one_letter_code
_entity_poly.pdbx_strand_id
1 'polypeptide(L)'
;VDHFIALKEEVDDIKTLDQSYRIPGGPIHELSQNIINKVQNRFDKNYKPRLEQGILKRYSDPTQVDMSSGNWLVLSSANYFLDDVKELCQIRGWYYQYKGMNSIPLKLLLALNNWESWRKGELLNALEIKNIYEYLGENVLPGFQKGKTLHSDVKYKIEECKKDHGLITDNVWFEAFEGLDPITENYIRNMRANGETLNKNPRIIMSTIHGAKGGEADKVLLMQDLTSAALETFSYDPDELHRLFYTGATRAKRELHIVDPKNFDRAYII
;
A
#
# COMPACT_ATOMS: atom_id res chain seq x y z
N VAL A 1 -20.86 -20.95 11.48
CA VAL A 1 -22.14 -20.24 11.61
C VAL A 1 -23.08 -21.08 12.46
N ASP A 2 -23.25 -22.38 12.17
CA ASP A 2 -24.21 -23.27 12.83
C ASP A 2 -23.98 -23.38 14.35
N HIS A 3 -22.70 -23.42 14.79
CA HIS A 3 -22.36 -23.44 16.21
C HIS A 3 -22.76 -22.13 16.94
N PHE A 4 -22.64 -20.98 16.26
CA PHE A 4 -23.10 -19.70 16.81
C PHE A 4 -24.62 -19.58 16.84
N ILE A 5 -25.33 -20.25 15.91
CA ILE A 5 -26.80 -20.31 15.91
C ILE A 5 -27.30 -21.13 17.08
N ALA A 6 -26.66 -22.28 17.34
CA ALA A 6 -26.99 -23.14 18.47
C ALA A 6 -26.80 -22.45 19.83
N LEU A 7 -25.70 -21.68 20.01
CA LEU A 7 -25.44 -20.91 21.24
C LEU A 7 -26.56 -19.91 21.58
N LYS A 8 -27.34 -19.45 20.58
CA LYS A 8 -28.44 -18.52 20.81
C LYS A 8 -29.56 -19.13 21.69
N GLU A 9 -29.71 -20.44 21.63
CA GLU A 9 -30.72 -21.17 22.40
C GLU A 9 -30.24 -21.47 23.83
N GLU A 10 -28.94 -21.32 24.11
CA GLU A 10 -28.30 -21.66 25.38
C GLU A 10 -28.04 -20.43 26.27
N VAL A 11 -28.34 -19.20 25.82
CA VAL A 11 -28.04 -17.97 26.56
C VAL A 11 -29.30 -17.24 27.00
N ASP A 12 -29.25 -16.70 28.25
CA ASP A 12 -30.37 -15.99 28.86
C ASP A 12 -30.58 -14.57 28.35
N ASP A 13 -29.57 -13.93 27.75
CA ASP A 13 -29.65 -12.56 27.20
C ASP A 13 -28.81 -12.40 25.92
N ILE A 14 -29.39 -11.77 24.90
CA ILE A 14 -28.74 -11.49 23.61
C ILE A 14 -28.74 -9.99 23.38
N LYS A 15 -27.55 -9.37 23.40
CA LYS A 15 -27.38 -7.97 22.98
C LYS A 15 -26.92 -7.90 21.54
N THR A 16 -27.74 -7.29 20.70
CA THR A 16 -27.39 -7.03 19.30
C THR A 16 -26.65 -5.70 19.18
N LEU A 17 -25.43 -5.73 18.62
CA LEU A 17 -24.71 -4.53 18.25
C LEU A 17 -25.23 -4.05 16.88
N ASP A 18 -26.14 -3.10 16.89
CA ASP A 18 -26.85 -2.63 15.69
C ASP A 18 -26.25 -1.36 15.06
N GLN A 19 -25.26 -0.74 15.69
CA GLN A 19 -24.59 0.45 15.20
C GLN A 19 -23.22 0.13 14.59
N SER A 20 -23.02 0.48 13.32
CA SER A 20 -21.70 0.47 12.70
C SER A 20 -21.00 1.81 12.89
N TYR A 21 -19.81 1.78 13.45
CA TYR A 21 -18.93 2.95 13.57
C TYR A 21 -17.92 3.06 12.42
N ARG A 22 -17.89 2.09 11.52
CA ARG A 22 -16.96 2.02 10.39
C ARG A 22 -17.63 2.36 9.07
N ILE A 23 -18.76 1.72 8.76
CA ILE A 23 -19.39 1.80 7.46
C ILE A 23 -20.18 3.11 7.36
N PRO A 24 -19.85 3.99 6.37
CA PRO A 24 -20.61 5.20 6.14
C PRO A 24 -21.97 4.89 5.55
N GLY A 25 -22.93 5.80 5.70
CA GLY A 25 -24.26 5.72 5.10
C GLY A 25 -24.24 5.87 3.57
N GLY A 26 -25.42 5.79 2.95
CA GLY A 26 -25.61 5.95 1.51
C GLY A 26 -25.02 4.82 0.67
N PRO A 27 -24.43 5.12 -0.51
CA PRO A 27 -24.14 4.14 -1.54
C PRO A 27 -23.22 2.97 -1.09
N ILE A 28 -22.29 3.23 -0.16
CA ILE A 28 -21.40 2.17 0.36
C ILE A 28 -22.18 1.20 1.24
N HIS A 29 -23.05 1.75 2.11
CA HIS A 29 -23.90 0.91 2.95
C HIS A 29 -24.86 0.09 2.11
N GLU A 30 -25.56 0.70 1.16
CA GLU A 30 -26.49 0.03 0.24
C GLU A 30 -25.81 -1.10 -0.52
N LEU A 31 -24.62 -0.84 -1.09
CA LEU A 31 -23.82 -1.84 -1.76
C LEU A 31 -23.46 -3.00 -0.82
N SER A 32 -23.00 -2.69 0.39
CA SER A 32 -22.62 -3.70 1.37
C SER A 32 -23.83 -4.58 1.77
N GLN A 33 -25.03 -3.99 1.90
CA GLN A 33 -26.26 -4.74 2.17
C GLN A 33 -26.63 -5.62 0.96
N ASN A 34 -26.53 -5.10 -0.26
CA ASN A 34 -26.80 -5.87 -1.47
C ASN A 34 -25.87 -7.09 -1.59
N ILE A 35 -24.60 -6.96 -1.22
CA ILE A 35 -23.64 -8.08 -1.23
C ILE A 35 -23.99 -9.08 -0.14
N ILE A 36 -24.18 -8.64 1.11
CA ILE A 36 -24.40 -9.56 2.24
C ILE A 36 -25.74 -10.27 2.15
N ASN A 37 -26.74 -9.66 1.52
CA ASN A 37 -28.05 -10.26 1.31
C ASN A 37 -28.04 -11.44 0.32
N LYS A 38 -26.97 -11.57 -0.49
CA LYS A 38 -26.76 -12.74 -1.35
C LYS A 38 -26.28 -13.97 -0.58
N VAL A 39 -25.76 -13.81 0.66
CA VAL A 39 -25.29 -14.91 1.50
C VAL A 39 -26.48 -15.67 2.03
N GLN A 40 -26.56 -16.98 1.74
CA GLN A 40 -27.67 -17.84 2.12
C GLN A 40 -27.59 -18.24 3.61
N ASN A 41 -26.44 -18.71 4.05
CA ASN A 41 -26.24 -19.14 5.42
C ASN A 41 -25.67 -17.98 6.28
N ARG A 42 -26.56 -17.16 6.86
CA ARG A 42 -26.19 -16.01 7.69
C ARG A 42 -27.24 -15.70 8.76
N PHE A 43 -26.82 -14.97 9.78
CA PHE A 43 -27.74 -14.20 10.60
C PHE A 43 -28.13 -12.89 9.90
N ASP A 44 -29.37 -12.50 10.05
CA ASP A 44 -29.80 -11.17 9.61
C ASP A 44 -29.06 -10.10 10.40
N LYS A 45 -28.33 -9.26 9.67
CA LYS A 45 -27.54 -8.16 10.23
C LYS A 45 -28.13 -6.84 9.75
N ASN A 46 -29.09 -6.33 10.50
CA ASN A 46 -29.63 -5.00 10.30
C ASN A 46 -28.88 -4.03 11.20
N TYR A 47 -27.74 -3.55 10.75
CA TYR A 47 -26.99 -2.53 11.45
C TYR A 47 -27.21 -1.15 10.83
N LYS A 48 -27.22 -0.13 11.68
CA LYS A 48 -27.28 1.28 11.28
C LYS A 48 -25.87 1.72 10.85
N PRO A 49 -25.71 2.33 9.67
CA PRO A 49 -24.44 2.92 9.26
C PRO A 49 -24.13 4.18 10.07
N ARG A 50 -22.94 4.73 9.89
CA ARG A 50 -22.64 6.09 10.38
C ARG A 50 -23.51 7.12 9.67
N LEU A 51 -23.65 8.30 10.29
CA LEU A 51 -24.45 9.39 9.72
C LEU A 51 -23.82 10.00 8.47
N GLU A 52 -22.47 10.01 8.40
CA GLU A 52 -21.74 10.53 7.25
C GLU A 52 -21.99 9.66 6.03
N GLN A 53 -22.23 10.31 4.90
CA GLN A 53 -22.46 9.64 3.63
C GLN A 53 -21.13 9.22 3.00
N GLY A 54 -21.07 8.00 2.54
CA GLY A 54 -19.93 7.50 1.75
C GLY A 54 -20.08 7.83 0.27
N ILE A 55 -18.97 7.82 -0.44
CA ILE A 55 -18.90 8.03 -1.89
C ILE A 55 -18.55 6.71 -2.57
N LEU A 56 -19.34 6.33 -3.57
CA LEU A 56 -19.10 5.18 -4.43
C LEU A 56 -18.78 5.66 -5.85
N LYS A 57 -17.64 5.23 -6.38
CA LYS A 57 -17.23 5.53 -7.76
C LYS A 57 -16.92 4.23 -8.51
N ARG A 58 -17.11 4.23 -9.82
CA ARG A 58 -16.80 3.10 -10.70
C ARG A 58 -15.90 3.54 -11.83
N TYR A 59 -15.00 2.66 -12.25
CA TYR A 59 -14.00 2.91 -13.28
C TYR A 59 -13.85 1.67 -14.14
N SER A 60 -13.63 1.85 -15.42
CA SER A 60 -13.36 0.74 -16.34
C SER A 60 -11.91 0.25 -16.25
N ASP A 61 -11.00 1.08 -15.72
CA ASP A 61 -9.57 0.78 -15.64
C ASP A 61 -8.93 1.46 -14.42
N PRO A 62 -8.00 0.82 -13.71
CA PRO A 62 -7.33 1.40 -12.55
C PRO A 62 -6.53 2.68 -12.87
N THR A 63 -6.10 2.90 -14.12
CA THR A 63 -5.38 4.12 -14.53
C THR A 63 -6.20 5.39 -14.45
N GLN A 64 -7.53 5.27 -14.43
CA GLN A 64 -8.47 6.38 -14.26
C GLN A 64 -8.59 6.84 -12.81
N VAL A 65 -8.05 6.07 -11.85
CA VAL A 65 -8.15 6.39 -10.42
C VAL A 65 -6.98 7.27 -10.02
N ASP A 66 -7.30 8.49 -9.61
CA ASP A 66 -6.30 9.39 -9.05
C ASP A 66 -6.03 9.08 -7.58
N MET A 67 -4.87 8.46 -7.33
CA MET A 67 -4.38 8.17 -5.99
C MET A 67 -3.27 9.15 -5.55
N SER A 68 -3.20 10.34 -6.12
CA SER A 68 -2.18 11.36 -5.77
C SER A 68 -2.29 11.89 -4.35
N SER A 69 -3.45 11.71 -3.70
CA SER A 69 -3.69 12.19 -2.35
C SER A 69 -4.55 11.24 -1.51
N GLY A 70 -4.42 11.36 -0.18
CA GLY A 70 -5.17 10.57 0.80
C GLY A 70 -4.56 9.19 1.06
N ASN A 71 -5.15 8.47 2.01
CA ASN A 71 -4.75 7.12 2.39
C ASN A 71 -5.60 6.08 1.66
N TRP A 72 -4.95 5.19 0.95
CA TRP A 72 -5.58 4.19 0.10
C TRP A 72 -5.30 2.77 0.57
N LEU A 73 -6.33 1.94 0.48
CA LEU A 73 -6.22 0.49 0.57
C LEU A 73 -6.68 -0.09 -0.77
N VAL A 74 -5.76 -0.70 -1.51
CA VAL A 74 -6.05 -1.34 -2.80
C VAL A 74 -6.21 -2.82 -2.59
N LEU A 75 -7.36 -3.36 -2.98
CA LEU A 75 -7.79 -4.72 -2.69
C LEU A 75 -8.13 -5.50 -3.95
N SER A 76 -7.70 -6.76 -3.98
CA SER A 76 -8.04 -7.73 -5.01
C SER A 76 -8.23 -9.13 -4.43
N SER A 77 -8.77 -10.06 -5.20
CA SER A 77 -8.91 -11.46 -4.80
C SER A 77 -7.55 -12.16 -4.71
N ALA A 78 -6.60 -11.79 -5.57
CA ALA A 78 -5.24 -12.35 -5.61
C ALA A 78 -4.19 -11.28 -5.92
N ASN A 79 -2.97 -11.50 -5.43
CA ASN A 79 -1.88 -10.52 -5.51
C ASN A 79 -1.53 -10.10 -6.95
N TYR A 80 -1.56 -11.00 -7.93
CA TYR A 80 -1.15 -10.70 -9.30
C TYR A 80 -2.11 -9.74 -10.02
N PHE A 81 -3.34 -9.59 -9.56
CA PHE A 81 -4.26 -8.56 -10.07
C PHE A 81 -3.85 -7.14 -9.66
N LEU A 82 -2.95 -7.00 -8.68
CA LEU A 82 -2.43 -5.72 -8.24
C LEU A 82 -1.24 -5.22 -9.08
N ASP A 83 -0.73 -6.03 -10.01
CA ASP A 83 0.50 -5.69 -10.75
C ASP A 83 0.32 -4.44 -11.62
N ASP A 84 -0.82 -4.25 -12.27
CA ASP A 84 -1.10 -3.03 -13.04
C ASP A 84 -1.14 -1.78 -12.14
N VAL A 85 -1.71 -1.91 -10.94
CA VAL A 85 -1.75 -0.79 -9.99
C VAL A 85 -0.35 -0.48 -9.44
N LYS A 86 0.50 -1.50 -9.26
CA LYS A 86 1.92 -1.30 -8.91
C LYS A 86 2.66 -0.53 -9.99
N GLU A 87 2.51 -0.95 -11.24
CA GLU A 87 3.11 -0.28 -12.39
C GLU A 87 2.61 1.18 -12.50
N LEU A 88 1.31 1.39 -12.36
CA LEU A 88 0.73 2.73 -12.31
C LEU A 88 1.36 3.59 -11.21
N CYS A 89 1.51 3.05 -10.01
CA CYS A 89 2.15 3.77 -8.90
C CYS A 89 3.62 4.11 -9.21
N GLN A 90 4.35 3.21 -9.86
CA GLN A 90 5.74 3.47 -10.27
C GLN A 90 5.83 4.58 -11.31
N ILE A 91 5.00 4.52 -12.35
CA ILE A 91 4.93 5.55 -13.40
C ILE A 91 4.52 6.91 -12.83
N ARG A 92 3.53 6.92 -11.95
CA ARG A 92 2.99 8.14 -11.32
C ARG A 92 3.84 8.65 -10.15
N GLY A 93 4.83 7.89 -9.70
CA GLY A 93 5.65 8.25 -8.54
C GLY A 93 4.84 8.28 -7.23
N TRP A 94 3.93 7.36 -7.04
CA TRP A 94 3.17 7.21 -5.80
C TRP A 94 3.79 6.17 -4.90
N TYR A 95 4.10 6.54 -3.65
CA TYR A 95 4.74 5.64 -2.70
C TYR A 95 3.74 4.62 -2.14
N TYR A 96 4.06 3.33 -2.29
CA TYR A 96 3.17 2.25 -1.90
C TYR A 96 3.86 1.16 -1.08
N GLN A 97 3.03 0.38 -0.39
CA GLN A 97 3.41 -0.87 0.26
C GLN A 97 2.67 -2.04 -0.41
N TYR A 98 3.38 -3.13 -0.66
CA TYR A 98 2.84 -4.35 -1.24
C TYR A 98 3.36 -5.57 -0.48
N LYS A 99 2.48 -6.46 -0.04
CA LYS A 99 2.83 -7.63 0.79
C LYS A 99 3.65 -7.27 2.03
N GLY A 100 3.36 -6.16 2.67
CA GLY A 100 4.09 -5.70 3.85
C GLY A 100 5.45 -5.04 3.57
N MET A 101 5.91 -5.03 2.32
CA MET A 101 7.16 -4.41 1.91
C MET A 101 6.90 -3.08 1.20
N ASN A 102 7.67 -2.07 1.54
CA ASN A 102 7.62 -0.79 0.86
C ASN A 102 8.18 -0.92 -0.56
N SER A 103 7.63 -0.16 -1.50
CA SER A 103 8.06 -0.14 -2.91
C SER A 103 9.51 0.27 -3.11
N ILE A 104 10.07 1.03 -2.17
CA ILE A 104 11.50 1.31 -2.07
C ILE A 104 12.00 0.83 -0.71
N PRO A 105 13.10 0.06 -0.63
CA PRO A 105 13.69 -0.37 0.63
C PRO A 105 14.04 0.83 1.53
N LEU A 106 13.68 0.75 2.80
CA LEU A 106 13.95 1.82 3.77
C LEU A 106 15.43 2.21 3.81
N LYS A 107 16.32 1.22 3.68
CA LYS A 107 17.78 1.44 3.66
C LYS A 107 18.21 2.35 2.52
N LEU A 108 17.66 2.14 1.31
CA LEU A 108 17.92 3.00 0.16
C LEU A 108 17.33 4.41 0.35
N LEU A 109 16.09 4.51 0.87
CA LEU A 109 15.49 5.82 1.16
C LEU A 109 16.31 6.64 2.16
N LEU A 110 16.78 5.99 3.23
CA LEU A 110 17.63 6.64 4.22
C LEU A 110 18.97 7.08 3.60
N ALA A 111 19.59 6.24 2.76
CA ALA A 111 20.83 6.61 2.08
C ALA A 111 20.63 7.83 1.16
N LEU A 112 19.55 7.85 0.37
CA LEU A 112 19.21 8.97 -0.52
C LEU A 112 18.92 10.27 0.25
N ASN A 113 18.16 10.20 1.33
CA ASN A 113 17.84 11.38 2.14
C ASN A 113 19.09 11.92 2.84
N ASN A 114 19.87 11.03 3.46
CA ASN A 114 21.11 11.42 4.13
C ASN A 114 22.12 11.99 3.14
N TRP A 115 22.25 11.44 1.92
CA TRP A 115 23.10 12.00 0.88
C TRP A 115 22.73 13.43 0.54
N GLU A 116 21.44 13.71 0.30
CA GLU A 116 20.99 15.05 -0.03
C GLU A 116 21.09 16.04 1.13
N SER A 117 20.85 15.58 2.37
CA SER A 117 21.09 16.38 3.58
C SER A 117 22.58 16.71 3.77
N TRP A 118 23.42 15.70 3.56
CA TRP A 118 24.89 15.85 3.67
C TRP A 118 25.45 16.86 2.67
N ARG A 119 24.98 16.79 1.41
CA ARG A 119 25.29 17.77 0.36
C ARG A 119 24.85 19.19 0.69
N LYS A 120 23.81 19.34 1.52
CA LYS A 120 23.32 20.64 2.03
C LYS A 120 24.07 21.14 3.29
N GLY A 121 25.10 20.40 3.72
CA GLY A 121 25.94 20.77 4.84
C GLY A 121 25.55 20.20 6.20
N GLU A 122 24.59 19.27 6.27
CA GLU A 122 24.28 18.56 7.50
C GLU A 122 25.45 17.64 7.90
N LEU A 123 25.53 17.34 9.19
CA LEU A 123 26.56 16.46 9.76
C LEU A 123 25.99 15.04 9.88
N LEU A 124 26.67 14.06 9.30
CA LEU A 124 26.29 12.65 9.39
C LEU A 124 27.26 11.85 10.27
N ASN A 125 26.73 10.86 10.97
CA ASN A 125 27.54 9.90 11.72
C ASN A 125 28.10 8.79 10.80
N ALA A 126 29.02 8.00 11.32
CA ALA A 126 29.70 6.95 10.57
C ALA A 126 28.74 5.89 10.00
N LEU A 127 27.65 5.56 10.71
CA LEU A 127 26.69 4.55 10.26
C LEU A 127 25.86 5.06 9.07
N GLU A 128 25.42 6.31 9.13
CA GLU A 128 24.69 6.97 8.04
C GLU A 128 25.55 7.06 6.78
N ILE A 129 26.83 7.43 6.93
CA ILE A 129 27.79 7.51 5.83
C ILE A 129 28.07 6.12 5.24
N LYS A 130 28.27 5.09 6.07
CA LYS A 130 28.45 3.71 5.60
C LYS A 130 27.26 3.21 4.80
N ASN A 131 26.04 3.54 5.24
CA ASN A 131 24.84 3.21 4.49
C ASN A 131 24.82 3.88 3.09
N ILE A 132 25.22 5.15 3.01
CA ILE A 132 25.36 5.86 1.73
C ILE A 132 26.41 5.18 0.84
N TYR A 133 27.57 4.84 1.40
CA TYR A 133 28.70 4.26 0.67
C TYR A 133 28.39 2.96 -0.05
N GLU A 134 27.39 2.20 0.43
CA GLU A 134 26.93 0.97 -0.24
C GLU A 134 26.35 1.22 -1.64
N TYR A 135 25.82 2.42 -1.87
CA TYR A 135 25.13 2.79 -3.11
C TYR A 135 25.97 3.69 -4.03
N LEU A 136 27.06 4.26 -3.55
CA LEU A 136 27.89 5.16 -4.35
C LEU A 136 28.67 4.39 -5.43
N GLY A 137 28.78 4.98 -6.60
CA GLY A 137 29.58 4.46 -7.71
C GLY A 137 31.07 4.68 -7.49
N GLU A 138 31.87 3.93 -8.26
CA GLU A 138 33.33 4.04 -8.25
C GLU A 138 33.84 5.46 -8.61
N ASN A 139 33.09 6.17 -9.43
CA ASN A 139 33.38 7.56 -9.82
C ASN A 139 33.17 8.56 -8.69
N VAL A 140 32.45 8.17 -7.64
CA VAL A 140 32.12 9.01 -6.48
C VAL A 140 32.93 8.59 -5.26
N LEU A 141 33.09 7.27 -5.06
CA LEU A 141 33.88 6.68 -3.98
C LEU A 141 34.51 5.37 -4.47
N PRO A 142 35.84 5.30 -4.68
CA PRO A 142 36.52 4.08 -5.05
C PRO A 142 36.25 2.95 -4.07
N GLY A 143 36.05 1.72 -4.55
CA GLY A 143 35.62 0.59 -3.72
C GLY A 143 36.53 0.30 -2.54
N PHE A 144 37.84 0.48 -2.67
CA PHE A 144 38.79 0.31 -1.57
C PHE A 144 38.65 1.38 -0.45
N GLN A 145 38.03 2.52 -0.71
CA GLN A 145 37.74 3.56 0.28
C GLN A 145 36.51 3.23 1.11
N LYS A 146 35.55 2.41 0.57
CA LYS A 146 34.32 2.02 1.28
C LYS A 146 34.61 1.29 2.60
N GLY A 147 35.76 0.61 2.68
CA GLY A 147 36.22 -0.09 3.89
C GLY A 147 36.97 0.75 4.91
N LYS A 148 37.30 2.01 4.61
CA LYS A 148 38.02 2.87 5.54
C LYS A 148 37.21 3.16 6.80
N THR A 149 37.89 3.14 7.93
CA THR A 149 37.27 3.33 9.24
C THR A 149 36.85 4.77 9.44
N LEU A 150 35.57 4.99 9.64
CA LEU A 150 35.02 6.22 10.18
C LEU A 150 34.80 6.01 11.70
N HIS A 151 35.16 6.99 12.51
CA HIS A 151 34.98 6.90 13.96
C HIS A 151 33.53 7.06 14.35
N SER A 152 33.00 6.13 15.15
CA SER A 152 31.57 6.08 15.52
C SER A 152 31.08 7.30 16.26
N ASP A 153 31.98 7.94 17.03
CA ASP A 153 31.65 9.04 17.94
C ASP A 153 31.79 10.43 17.28
N VAL A 154 32.14 10.43 15.98
CA VAL A 154 32.35 11.64 15.19
C VAL A 154 31.24 11.80 14.16
N LYS A 155 30.84 13.05 13.97
CA LYS A 155 30.00 13.44 12.82
C LYS A 155 30.86 14.20 11.82
N TYR A 156 30.65 13.92 10.55
CA TYR A 156 31.45 14.40 9.44
C TYR A 156 30.66 15.32 8.51
N LYS A 157 31.32 16.39 8.06
CA LYS A 157 30.89 17.14 6.87
C LYS A 157 31.31 16.41 5.61
N ILE A 158 30.63 16.66 4.50
CA ILE A 158 30.95 16.04 3.21
C ILE A 158 32.37 16.47 2.74
N GLU A 159 32.77 17.71 3.01
CA GLU A 159 34.09 18.27 2.68
C GLU A 159 35.22 17.52 3.38
N GLU A 160 35.02 17.10 4.63
CA GLU A 160 35.98 16.31 5.39
C GLU A 160 36.19 14.94 4.76
N CYS A 161 35.09 14.30 4.32
CA CYS A 161 35.16 13.01 3.63
C CYS A 161 35.80 13.14 2.23
N LYS A 162 35.61 14.25 1.53
CA LYS A 162 36.34 14.56 0.30
C LYS A 162 37.82 14.69 0.52
N LYS A 163 38.21 15.36 1.59
CA LYS A 163 39.62 15.62 1.90
C LYS A 163 40.37 14.39 2.43
N ASP A 164 39.75 13.68 3.41
CA ASP A 164 40.49 12.72 4.24
C ASP A 164 40.02 11.27 4.04
N HIS A 165 38.83 11.03 3.45
CA HIS A 165 38.21 9.71 3.34
C HIS A 165 37.95 9.25 1.89
N GLY A 166 38.48 9.97 0.90
CA GLY A 166 38.49 9.54 -0.50
C GLY A 166 37.19 9.70 -1.28
N LEU A 167 36.25 10.47 -0.74
CA LEU A 167 35.09 10.88 -1.52
C LEU A 167 35.53 11.83 -2.63
N ILE A 168 35.21 11.53 -3.90
CA ILE A 168 35.69 12.29 -5.07
C ILE A 168 34.79 13.48 -5.36
N THR A 169 33.48 13.28 -5.33
CA THR A 169 32.48 14.28 -5.70
C THR A 169 31.23 14.16 -4.81
N ASP A 170 30.45 15.21 -4.82
CA ASP A 170 29.14 15.32 -4.16
C ASP A 170 28.02 15.63 -5.17
N ASN A 171 28.09 15.01 -6.34
CA ASN A 171 27.06 15.12 -7.36
C ASN A 171 25.66 14.78 -6.83
N VAL A 172 24.62 15.17 -7.57
CA VAL A 172 23.23 14.81 -7.25
C VAL A 172 23.07 13.30 -7.17
N TRP A 173 22.13 12.84 -6.35
CA TRP A 173 21.99 11.41 -6.01
C TRP A 173 21.94 10.48 -7.23
N PHE A 174 21.28 10.88 -8.31
CA PHE A 174 21.12 10.04 -9.51
C PHE A 174 22.39 9.93 -10.37
N GLU A 175 23.40 10.77 -10.11
CA GLU A 175 24.74 10.66 -10.69
C GLU A 175 25.71 9.96 -9.71
N ALA A 176 25.39 10.01 -8.42
CA ALA A 176 26.27 9.47 -7.39
C ALA A 176 25.96 8.00 -7.06
N PHE A 177 24.69 7.59 -7.14
CA PHE A 177 24.23 6.24 -6.79
C PHE A 177 24.26 5.36 -8.05
N GLU A 178 25.24 4.47 -8.14
CA GLU A 178 25.35 3.47 -9.18
C GLU A 178 24.56 2.19 -8.81
N GLY A 179 24.14 1.45 -9.85
CA GLY A 179 23.49 0.16 -9.65
C GLY A 179 21.97 0.23 -9.39
N LEU A 180 21.39 1.42 -9.40
CA LEU A 180 19.94 1.55 -9.48
C LEU A 180 19.51 1.26 -10.91
N ASP A 181 18.55 0.32 -11.07
CA ASP A 181 17.96 0.11 -12.38
C ASP A 181 17.17 1.36 -12.83
N PRO A 182 17.05 1.61 -14.14
CA PRO A 182 16.41 2.82 -14.66
C PRO A 182 14.95 2.99 -14.22
N ILE A 183 14.24 1.89 -13.96
CA ILE A 183 12.83 1.94 -13.51
C ILE A 183 12.79 2.48 -12.09
N THR A 184 13.61 1.93 -11.19
CA THR A 184 13.72 2.40 -9.80
C THR A 184 14.19 3.85 -9.74
N GLU A 185 15.17 4.24 -10.54
CA GLU A 185 15.65 5.63 -10.58
C GLU A 185 14.54 6.59 -11.03
N ASN A 186 13.85 6.30 -12.13
CA ASN A 186 12.73 7.12 -12.62
C ASN A 186 11.58 7.18 -11.60
N TYR A 187 11.28 6.06 -10.96
CA TYR A 187 10.26 6.02 -9.91
C TYR A 187 10.60 6.96 -8.75
N ILE A 188 11.84 6.92 -8.24
CA ILE A 188 12.30 7.82 -7.16
C ILE A 188 12.25 9.28 -7.62
N ARG A 189 12.65 9.60 -8.86
CA ARG A 189 12.53 10.95 -9.43
C ARG A 189 11.08 11.44 -9.42
N ASN A 190 10.16 10.60 -9.91
CA ASN A 190 8.73 10.92 -9.95
C ASN A 190 8.14 11.11 -8.54
N MET A 191 8.51 10.25 -7.58
CA MET A 191 8.09 10.40 -6.18
C MET A 191 8.52 11.74 -5.58
N ARG A 192 9.76 12.15 -5.83
CA ARG A 192 10.28 13.44 -5.35
C ARG A 192 9.61 14.64 -6.05
N ALA A 193 9.38 14.54 -7.36
CA ALA A 193 8.68 15.58 -8.12
C ALA A 193 7.24 15.77 -7.64
N ASN A 194 6.58 14.70 -7.20
CA ASN A 194 5.22 14.74 -6.64
C ASN A 194 5.17 15.11 -5.15
N GLY A 195 6.32 15.35 -4.51
CA GLY A 195 6.39 15.68 -3.10
C GLY A 195 6.01 14.54 -2.16
N GLU A 196 6.14 13.28 -2.60
CA GLU A 196 5.91 12.12 -1.74
C GLU A 196 6.85 12.15 -0.53
N THR A 197 6.27 11.92 0.64
CA THR A 197 7.00 11.96 1.91
C THR A 197 7.65 10.61 2.21
N LEU A 198 8.89 10.44 1.80
CA LEU A 198 9.61 9.17 1.87
C LEU A 198 10.05 8.75 3.29
N ASN A 199 9.96 9.64 4.27
CA ASN A 199 10.27 9.36 5.67
C ASN A 199 9.05 8.89 6.48
N LYS A 200 7.89 8.72 5.85
CA LYS A 200 6.65 8.21 6.44
C LYS A 200 6.26 6.87 5.81
N ASN A 201 5.34 6.19 6.46
CA ASN A 201 4.73 5.00 5.88
C ASN A 201 4.04 5.33 4.55
N PRO A 202 4.09 4.42 3.57
CA PRO A 202 3.37 4.60 2.32
C PRO A 202 1.87 4.85 2.55
N ARG A 203 1.32 5.80 1.82
CA ARG A 203 -0.11 6.13 1.91
C ARG A 203 -0.99 5.22 1.07
N ILE A 204 -0.40 4.40 0.20
CA ILE A 204 -1.09 3.38 -0.60
C ILE A 204 -0.65 2.01 -0.11
N ILE A 205 -1.59 1.23 0.41
CA ILE A 205 -1.34 -0.14 0.86
C ILE A 205 -2.07 -1.09 -0.08
N MET A 206 -1.34 -2.03 -0.66
CA MET A 206 -1.88 -3.05 -1.57
C MET A 206 -1.88 -4.42 -0.90
N SER A 207 -3.03 -5.08 -0.92
CA SER A 207 -3.22 -6.38 -0.29
C SER A 207 -4.31 -7.19 -0.99
N THR A 208 -4.34 -8.48 -0.74
CA THR A 208 -5.56 -9.25 -1.02
C THR A 208 -6.65 -8.88 -0.03
N ILE A 209 -7.92 -9.11 -0.41
CA ILE A 209 -9.05 -8.87 0.50
C ILE A 209 -8.90 -9.70 1.78
N HIS A 210 -8.42 -10.94 1.69
CA HIS A 210 -8.12 -11.79 2.84
C HIS A 210 -7.00 -11.19 3.73
N GLY A 211 -5.91 -10.73 3.11
CA GLY A 211 -4.77 -10.14 3.82
C GLY A 211 -5.08 -8.81 4.51
N ALA A 212 -6.11 -8.11 4.03
CA ALA A 212 -6.56 -6.85 4.61
C ALA A 212 -7.54 -7.01 5.80
N LYS A 213 -7.71 -8.23 6.32
CA LYS A 213 -8.59 -8.48 7.46
C LYS A 213 -8.13 -7.64 8.67
N GLY A 214 -9.04 -6.78 9.18
CA GLY A 214 -8.73 -5.81 10.25
C GLY A 214 -8.23 -4.45 9.77
N GLY A 215 -7.73 -4.33 8.54
CA GLY A 215 -7.34 -3.05 7.92
C GLY A 215 -8.55 -2.23 7.47
N GLU A 216 -8.38 -0.91 7.39
CA GLU A 216 -9.35 0.04 6.87
C GLU A 216 -8.64 1.31 6.39
N ALA A 217 -9.23 2.02 5.43
CA ALA A 217 -8.69 3.28 4.93
C ALA A 217 -9.82 4.28 4.61
N ASP A 218 -9.45 5.54 4.47
CA ASP A 218 -10.42 6.55 4.02
C ASP A 218 -10.93 6.25 2.62
N LYS A 219 -10.03 5.79 1.73
CA LYS A 219 -10.32 5.41 0.35
C LYS A 219 -9.92 3.96 0.10
N VAL A 220 -10.82 3.21 -0.51
CA VAL A 220 -10.57 1.82 -0.92
C VAL A 220 -10.74 1.70 -2.42
N LEU A 221 -9.78 1.08 -3.08
CA LEU A 221 -9.89 0.62 -4.45
C LEU A 221 -10.12 -0.90 -4.43
N LEU A 222 -11.24 -1.36 -4.97
CA LEU A 222 -11.63 -2.76 -4.98
C LEU A 222 -11.69 -3.27 -6.43
N MET A 223 -10.85 -4.26 -6.73
CA MET A 223 -10.83 -4.95 -8.02
C MET A 223 -11.74 -6.18 -7.98
N GLN A 224 -12.44 -6.43 -9.09
CA GLN A 224 -13.47 -7.46 -9.17
C GLN A 224 -12.99 -8.79 -9.78
N ASP A 225 -11.75 -8.84 -10.28
CA ASP A 225 -11.19 -10.04 -10.93
C ASP A 225 -11.08 -11.23 -9.99
N LEU A 226 -11.38 -12.43 -10.51
CA LEU A 226 -11.30 -13.70 -9.79
C LEU A 226 -10.26 -14.63 -10.40
N THR A 227 -9.57 -15.39 -9.55
CA THR A 227 -8.77 -16.54 -9.99
C THR A 227 -9.67 -17.64 -10.49
N SER A 228 -9.14 -18.58 -11.30
CA SER A 228 -9.89 -19.75 -11.73
C SER A 228 -10.39 -20.58 -10.56
N ALA A 229 -9.57 -20.76 -9.52
CA ALA A 229 -9.95 -21.47 -8.31
C ALA A 229 -11.09 -20.76 -7.54
N ALA A 230 -11.02 -19.41 -7.43
CA ALA A 230 -12.10 -18.65 -6.79
C ALA A 230 -13.41 -18.74 -7.59
N LEU A 231 -13.34 -18.72 -8.92
CA LEU A 231 -14.50 -18.90 -9.79
C LEU A 231 -15.11 -20.31 -9.66
N GLU A 232 -14.27 -21.33 -9.58
CA GLU A 232 -14.71 -22.70 -9.32
C GLU A 232 -15.42 -22.80 -7.96
N THR A 233 -14.83 -22.25 -6.88
CA THR A 233 -15.47 -22.18 -5.56
C THR A 233 -16.81 -21.45 -5.63
N PHE A 234 -16.91 -20.37 -6.38
CA PHE A 234 -18.13 -19.59 -6.54
C PHE A 234 -19.29 -20.40 -7.16
N SER A 235 -18.98 -21.39 -8.00
CA SER A 235 -20.00 -22.20 -8.64
C SER A 235 -20.68 -23.20 -7.69
N TYR A 236 -20.05 -23.61 -6.60
CA TYR A 236 -20.61 -24.54 -5.61
C TYR A 236 -20.78 -23.96 -4.20
N ASP A 237 -20.01 -22.95 -3.81
CA ASP A 237 -20.18 -22.20 -2.55
C ASP A 237 -20.05 -20.68 -2.80
N PRO A 238 -21.11 -20.04 -3.30
CA PRO A 238 -21.09 -18.60 -3.56
C PRO A 238 -20.99 -17.75 -2.29
N ASP A 239 -21.37 -18.26 -1.15
CA ASP A 239 -21.39 -17.55 0.13
C ASP A 239 -20.03 -17.07 0.55
N GLU A 240 -18.97 -17.85 0.28
CA GLU A 240 -17.59 -17.47 0.61
C GLU A 240 -17.18 -16.19 -0.11
N LEU A 241 -17.44 -16.10 -1.43
CA LEU A 241 -17.12 -14.92 -2.21
C LEU A 241 -17.97 -13.71 -1.86
N HIS A 242 -19.26 -13.93 -1.58
CA HIS A 242 -20.11 -12.83 -1.08
C HIS A 242 -19.55 -12.24 0.20
N ARG A 243 -19.12 -13.06 1.17
CA ARG A 243 -18.47 -12.60 2.40
C ARG A 243 -17.14 -11.91 2.17
N LEU A 244 -16.36 -12.41 1.20
CA LEU A 244 -15.07 -11.83 0.83
C LEU A 244 -15.27 -10.41 0.29
N PHE A 245 -16.12 -10.23 -0.72
CA PHE A 245 -16.36 -8.92 -1.33
C PHE A 245 -17.09 -7.95 -0.40
N TYR A 246 -18.01 -8.45 0.44
CA TYR A 246 -18.56 -7.68 1.55
C TYR A 246 -17.44 -7.15 2.47
N THR A 247 -16.48 -8.02 2.81
CA THR A 247 -15.34 -7.62 3.63
C THR A 247 -14.54 -6.53 2.95
N GLY A 248 -14.21 -6.68 1.66
CA GLY A 248 -13.48 -5.67 0.88
C GLY A 248 -14.21 -4.33 0.82
N ALA A 249 -15.49 -4.33 0.45
CA ALA A 249 -16.29 -3.12 0.34
C ALA A 249 -16.42 -2.36 1.67
N THR A 250 -16.55 -3.09 2.78
CA THR A 250 -16.68 -2.50 4.13
C THR A 250 -15.36 -2.02 4.74
N ARG A 251 -14.23 -2.04 4.02
CA ARG A 251 -12.96 -1.41 4.45
C ARG A 251 -12.93 0.10 4.23
N ALA A 252 -13.83 0.61 3.38
CA ALA A 252 -13.88 2.03 3.05
C ALA A 252 -14.55 2.84 4.17
N LYS A 253 -13.84 3.84 4.69
CA LYS A 253 -14.38 4.79 5.67
C LYS A 253 -15.12 5.95 5.03
N ARG A 254 -14.75 6.35 3.80
CA ARG A 254 -15.28 7.52 3.09
C ARG A 254 -15.58 7.24 1.64
N GLU A 255 -14.62 6.68 0.90
CA GLU A 255 -14.76 6.48 -0.54
C GLU A 255 -14.46 5.03 -0.90
N LEU A 256 -15.37 4.42 -1.64
CA LEU A 256 -15.18 3.12 -2.28
C LEU A 256 -15.11 3.32 -3.78
N HIS A 257 -13.99 2.94 -4.36
CA HIS A 257 -13.72 2.96 -5.79
C HIS A 257 -13.71 1.51 -6.29
N ILE A 258 -14.56 1.20 -7.26
CA ILE A 258 -14.66 -0.13 -7.85
C ILE A 258 -14.09 -0.06 -9.26
N VAL A 259 -13.22 -0.99 -9.60
CA VAL A 259 -12.67 -1.14 -10.95
C VAL A 259 -13.32 -2.34 -11.61
N ASP A 260 -13.79 -2.15 -12.84
CA ASP A 260 -14.32 -3.22 -13.65
C ASP A 260 -13.26 -4.31 -13.89
N PRO A 261 -13.67 -5.58 -13.98
CA PRO A 261 -12.72 -6.66 -14.20
C PRO A 261 -12.16 -6.62 -15.61
N LYS A 262 -10.94 -7.12 -15.79
CA LYS A 262 -10.36 -7.33 -17.13
C LYS A 262 -11.14 -8.37 -17.94
N ASN A 263 -11.75 -9.33 -17.27
CA ASN A 263 -12.58 -10.37 -17.89
C ASN A 263 -13.85 -10.57 -17.06
N PHE A 264 -14.99 -10.18 -17.62
CA PHE A 264 -16.30 -10.28 -16.97
C PHE A 264 -16.75 -11.72 -16.70
N ASP A 265 -16.27 -12.71 -17.48
CA ASP A 265 -16.54 -14.13 -17.23
C ASP A 265 -15.78 -14.68 -16.03
N ARG A 266 -14.79 -13.92 -15.52
CA ARG A 266 -13.92 -14.30 -14.42
C ARG A 266 -13.87 -13.21 -13.36
N ALA A 267 -15.06 -12.83 -12.89
CA ALA A 267 -15.20 -11.71 -11.98
C ALA A 267 -16.33 -11.89 -10.97
N TYR A 268 -16.24 -11.18 -9.88
CA TYR A 268 -17.35 -10.96 -8.97
C TYR A 268 -17.95 -9.59 -9.25
N ILE A 269 -19.06 -9.58 -9.95
CA ILE A 269 -19.74 -8.32 -10.33
C ILE A 269 -20.56 -7.81 -9.14
N ILE A 270 -20.19 -6.61 -8.67
CA ILE A 270 -20.79 -5.94 -7.55
C ILE A 270 -21.88 -4.98 -8.01
#